data_5dddea53f1067d6653c42b2e76f9aa13
#
_entry.id   5dddea53f1067d6653c42b2e76f9aa13
#
_cell.length_a   1.000
_cell.length_b   1.000
_cell.length_c   1.000
_cell.angle_alpha   90.00
_cell.angle_beta   90.00
_cell.angle_gamma   90.00
#
_symmetry.space_group_name_H-M   'P 1'
#
loop_
_entity.id
_entity.type
_entity.pdbx_description
1 polymer ?
#
loop_
_entity_poly.entity_id
_entity_poly.type
_entity_poly.pdbx_seq_one_letter_code
_entity_poly.pdbx_strand_id
1 'polypeptide(L)'
;MLDLSVERAYFARGFGRVAGVDEAGRGPWAGPVIAAAVVVTPDSACLDGVNDSKQLTRRRREQLAAAIVSSLSFAVGAASVREVDRLNIRRATALAMHRALTRLARAADVVVVDGLAVPELGFPHDALVDGDAKCYAVACASILAKTVRDRLMGALGRRYPDFAWEHNAGYGTAVHRAALERVGPTPHHRRSFTPVVQVRLL
;
A
#
# COMPACT_ATOMS: atom_id res chain seq x y z
N MET A 1 8.83 2.89 19.60
CA MET A 1 7.64 3.63 19.14
C MET A 1 8.12 4.66 18.13
N LEU A 2 7.50 4.71 16.95
CA LEU A 2 7.82 5.74 15.95
C LEU A 2 7.30 7.10 16.43
N ASP A 3 8.15 8.12 16.26
CA ASP A 3 7.82 9.52 16.49
C ASP A 3 8.04 10.34 15.21
N LEU A 4 7.90 11.65 15.28
CA LEU A 4 8.11 12.56 14.15
C LEU A 4 9.58 12.96 13.94
N SER A 5 10.57 12.16 14.35
CA SER A 5 12.00 12.54 14.28
C SER A 5 12.44 12.82 12.85
N VAL A 6 12.02 12.01 11.89
CA VAL A 6 12.32 12.21 10.46
C VAL A 6 11.63 13.47 9.94
N GLU A 7 10.36 13.62 10.24
CA GLU A 7 9.54 14.74 9.78
C GLU A 7 10.01 16.07 10.40
N ARG A 8 10.46 16.07 11.65
CA ARG A 8 11.02 17.25 12.32
C ARG A 8 12.23 17.82 11.58
N ALA A 9 13.05 16.98 10.95
CA ALA A 9 14.14 17.45 10.12
C ALA A 9 13.66 18.26 8.90
N TYR A 10 12.50 17.93 8.34
CA TYR A 10 11.86 18.70 7.29
C TYR A 10 11.22 19.98 7.84
N PHE A 11 10.53 19.90 8.98
CA PHE A 11 9.94 21.07 9.65
C PHE A 11 11.00 22.12 10.01
N ALA A 12 12.16 21.70 10.49
CA ALA A 12 13.29 22.59 10.78
C ALA A 12 13.83 23.32 9.52
N ARG A 13 13.59 22.77 8.32
CA ARG A 13 13.93 23.39 7.03
C ARG A 13 12.82 24.29 6.49
N GLY A 14 11.72 24.50 7.24
CA GLY A 14 10.62 25.39 6.87
C GLY A 14 9.47 24.72 6.10
N PHE A 15 9.50 23.40 5.91
CA PHE A 15 8.38 22.67 5.31
C PHE A 15 7.27 22.48 6.34
N GLY A 16 6.02 22.75 5.99
CA GLY A 16 4.88 22.67 6.93
C GLY A 16 4.12 21.36 6.82
N ARG A 17 4.24 20.62 5.71
CA ARG A 17 3.46 19.39 5.42
C ARG A 17 4.35 18.34 4.80
N VAL A 18 4.57 17.26 5.52
CA VAL A 18 5.33 16.09 5.04
C VAL A 18 4.36 14.95 4.76
N ALA A 19 4.33 14.47 3.51
CA ALA A 19 3.56 13.29 3.12
C ALA A 19 4.44 12.04 3.15
N GLY A 20 4.08 11.05 3.94
CA GLY A 20 4.59 9.69 3.82
C GLY A 20 3.76 8.87 2.83
N VAL A 21 4.41 8.08 1.99
CA VAL A 21 3.77 7.25 0.97
C VAL A 21 4.30 5.82 1.04
N ASP A 22 3.38 4.86 1.04
CA ASP A 22 3.70 3.43 0.95
C ASP A 22 2.62 2.68 0.18
N GLU A 23 2.93 1.43 -0.24
CA GLU A 23 2.04 0.58 -1.00
C GLU A 23 1.86 -0.82 -0.38
N ALA A 24 0.77 -1.47 -0.75
CA ALA A 24 0.49 -2.87 -0.45
C ALA A 24 0.07 -3.62 -1.71
N GLY A 25 0.56 -4.85 -1.85
CA GLY A 25 0.08 -5.75 -2.88
C GLY A 25 0.94 -5.83 -4.14
N ARG A 26 2.25 -5.62 -4.09
CA ARG A 26 3.15 -5.81 -5.24
C ARG A 26 3.34 -7.29 -5.61
N GLY A 27 3.60 -8.15 -4.63
CA GLY A 27 3.94 -9.56 -4.85
C GLY A 27 2.79 -10.54 -5.13
N PRO A 28 1.53 -10.31 -4.67
CA PRO A 28 0.43 -11.24 -4.91
C PRO A 28 0.12 -11.50 -6.38
N TRP A 29 -0.42 -12.69 -6.67
CA TRP A 29 -0.86 -13.11 -8.01
C TRP A 29 -2.23 -12.54 -8.38
N ALA A 30 -2.99 -12.06 -7.40
CA ALA A 30 -4.32 -11.51 -7.58
C ALA A 30 -4.53 -10.19 -6.83
N GLY A 31 -5.47 -9.39 -7.32
CA GLY A 31 -5.89 -8.14 -6.72
C GLY A 31 -5.04 -6.93 -7.14
N PRO A 32 -5.52 -5.71 -6.81
CA PRO A 32 -4.85 -4.46 -7.17
C PRO A 32 -3.60 -4.20 -6.31
N VAL A 33 -2.81 -3.22 -6.74
CA VAL A 33 -1.90 -2.49 -5.86
C VAL A 33 -2.66 -1.33 -5.24
N ILE A 34 -2.52 -1.17 -3.93
CA ILE A 34 -3.08 -0.05 -3.17
C ILE A 34 -1.90 0.75 -2.62
N ALA A 35 -1.92 2.06 -2.79
CA ALA A 35 -1.01 2.99 -2.12
C ALA A 35 -1.79 3.96 -1.25
N ALA A 36 -1.17 4.44 -0.19
CA ALA A 36 -1.70 5.52 0.62
C ALA A 36 -0.67 6.65 0.75
N ALA A 37 -1.16 7.87 0.90
CA ALA A 37 -0.40 9.04 1.28
C ALA A 37 -1.00 9.60 2.58
N VAL A 38 -0.16 9.83 3.59
CA VAL A 38 -0.57 10.41 4.88
C VAL A 38 0.26 11.65 5.14
N VAL A 39 -0.39 12.76 5.45
CA VAL A 39 0.27 14.04 5.71
C VAL A 39 0.33 14.31 7.20
N VAL A 40 1.51 14.66 7.68
CA VAL A 40 1.75 15.18 9.03
C VAL A 40 2.25 16.60 8.98
N THR A 41 1.99 17.34 10.06
CA THR A 41 2.38 18.73 10.29
C THR A 41 3.11 18.84 11.64
N PRO A 42 3.75 19.97 11.98
CA PRO A 42 4.36 20.16 13.30
C PRO A 42 3.39 19.91 14.47
N ASP A 43 2.10 20.18 14.29
CA ASP A 43 1.06 20.03 15.30
C ASP A 43 0.43 18.63 15.34
N SER A 44 0.87 17.72 14.47
CA SER A 44 0.32 16.36 14.42
C SER A 44 0.71 15.57 15.67
N ALA A 45 -0.29 15.00 16.36
CA ALA A 45 -0.07 14.08 17.47
C ALA A 45 0.27 12.68 16.94
N CYS A 46 1.29 12.04 17.52
CA CYS A 46 1.60 10.67 17.23
C CYS A 46 0.58 9.74 17.89
N LEU A 47 0.03 8.83 17.12
CA LEU A 47 -0.85 7.76 17.60
C LEU A 47 -0.01 6.63 18.22
N ASP A 48 -0.44 6.17 19.38
CA ASP A 48 0.26 5.13 20.13
C ASP A 48 0.27 3.79 19.37
N GLY A 49 1.44 3.17 19.26
CA GLY A 49 1.63 1.85 18.67
C GLY A 49 1.65 1.82 17.15
N VAL A 50 1.80 2.97 16.48
CA VAL A 50 2.15 3.00 15.05
C VAL A 50 3.53 2.38 14.88
N ASN A 51 3.62 1.40 13.97
CA ASN A 51 4.83 0.64 13.64
C ASN A 51 4.65 0.02 12.25
N ASP A 52 5.70 -0.60 11.70
CA ASP A 52 5.62 -1.41 10.46
C ASP A 52 4.35 -2.28 10.45
N SER A 53 3.54 -2.11 9.41
CA SER A 53 2.22 -2.75 9.29
C SER A 53 2.29 -4.28 9.30
N LYS A 54 3.44 -4.87 8.93
CA LYS A 54 3.70 -6.31 8.90
C LYS A 54 3.93 -6.90 10.30
N GLN A 55 4.38 -6.05 11.26
CA GLN A 55 4.56 -6.43 12.68
C GLN A 55 3.27 -6.32 13.49
N LEU A 56 2.24 -5.69 12.96
CA LEU A 56 0.96 -5.49 13.62
C LEU A 56 0.00 -6.66 13.35
N THR A 57 -0.73 -7.08 14.38
CA THR A 57 -1.87 -7.97 14.18
C THR A 57 -2.93 -7.28 13.31
N ARG A 58 -3.76 -8.05 12.60
CA ARG A 58 -4.85 -7.50 11.79
C ARG A 58 -5.76 -6.57 12.59
N ARG A 59 -6.16 -7.00 13.81
CA ARG A 59 -7.02 -6.21 14.71
C ARG A 59 -6.37 -4.87 15.07
N ARG A 60 -5.08 -4.88 15.45
CA ARG A 60 -4.37 -3.65 15.82
C ARG A 60 -4.22 -2.71 14.63
N ARG A 61 -3.90 -3.26 13.45
CA ARG A 61 -3.81 -2.49 12.21
C ARG A 61 -5.13 -1.82 11.83
N GLU A 62 -6.26 -2.52 11.97
CA GLU A 62 -7.60 -1.96 11.71
C GLU A 62 -7.96 -0.84 12.69
N GLN A 63 -7.59 -0.96 13.98
CA GLN A 63 -7.77 0.09 14.98
C GLN A 63 -6.94 1.34 14.66
N LEU A 64 -5.66 1.14 14.33
CA LEU A 64 -4.77 2.24 13.95
C LEU A 64 -5.22 2.90 12.65
N ALA A 65 -5.63 2.14 11.65
CA ALA A 65 -6.17 2.70 10.41
C ALA A 65 -7.39 3.61 10.67
N ALA A 66 -8.30 3.23 11.57
CA ALA A 66 -9.43 4.06 11.96
C ALA A 66 -8.97 5.35 12.66
N ALA A 67 -8.00 5.25 13.57
CA ALA A 67 -7.44 6.42 14.26
C ALA A 67 -6.69 7.37 13.28
N ILE A 68 -5.90 6.84 12.34
CA ILE A 68 -5.22 7.63 11.31
C ILE A 68 -6.26 8.41 10.46
N VAL A 69 -7.32 7.72 10.00
CA VAL A 69 -8.39 8.34 9.20
C VAL A 69 -9.11 9.47 9.93
N SER A 70 -9.27 9.38 11.25
CA SER A 70 -9.93 10.40 12.06
C SER A 70 -9.03 11.57 12.43
N SER A 71 -7.70 11.41 12.41
CA SER A 71 -6.76 12.38 13.00
C SER A 71 -5.83 13.04 11.99
N LEU A 72 -5.56 12.41 10.84
CA LEU A 72 -4.58 12.87 9.88
C LEU A 72 -5.21 13.08 8.49
N SER A 73 -4.62 13.98 7.70
CA SER A 73 -4.97 14.12 6.30
C SER A 73 -4.38 12.95 5.51
N PHE A 74 -5.19 12.29 4.71
CA PHE A 74 -4.76 11.13 3.95
C PHE A 74 -5.49 11.01 2.62
N ALA A 75 -4.94 10.20 1.72
CA ALA A 75 -5.63 9.74 0.53
C ALA A 75 -5.15 8.34 0.14
N VAL A 76 -5.98 7.62 -0.62
CA VAL A 76 -5.67 6.28 -1.13
C VAL A 76 -5.78 6.29 -2.64
N GLY A 77 -4.80 5.66 -3.27
CA GLY A 77 -4.74 5.39 -4.70
C GLY A 77 -4.69 3.90 -4.98
N ALA A 78 -5.17 3.49 -6.14
CA ALA A 78 -5.16 2.10 -6.57
C ALA A 78 -4.71 1.97 -8.02
N ALA A 79 -4.01 0.88 -8.33
CA ALA A 79 -3.83 0.40 -9.69
C ALA A 79 -4.49 -0.97 -9.82
N SER A 80 -5.39 -1.09 -10.78
CA SER A 80 -6.16 -2.30 -11.05
C SER A 80 -5.27 -3.42 -11.60
N VAL A 81 -5.78 -4.65 -11.57
CA VAL A 81 -5.13 -5.81 -12.19
C VAL A 81 -4.80 -5.56 -13.67
N ARG A 82 -5.73 -4.96 -14.43
CA ARG A 82 -5.51 -4.63 -15.84
C ARG A 82 -4.36 -3.62 -16.03
N GLU A 83 -4.23 -2.66 -15.12
CA GLU A 83 -3.14 -1.69 -15.16
C GLU A 83 -1.80 -2.35 -14.78
N VAL A 84 -1.79 -3.27 -13.81
CA VAL A 84 -0.61 -4.08 -13.48
C VAL A 84 -0.16 -4.89 -14.70
N ASP A 85 -1.08 -5.56 -15.37
CA ASP A 85 -0.77 -6.36 -16.55
C ASP A 85 -0.25 -5.51 -17.73
N ARG A 86 -0.79 -4.29 -17.90
CA ARG A 86 -0.41 -3.39 -19.00
C ARG A 86 0.89 -2.63 -18.76
N LEU A 87 1.10 -2.17 -17.51
CA LEU A 87 2.18 -1.23 -17.16
C LEU A 87 3.40 -1.91 -16.54
N ASN A 88 3.30 -3.15 -16.14
CA ASN A 88 4.09 -3.91 -15.17
C ASN A 88 3.89 -3.40 -13.72
N ILE A 89 4.38 -4.21 -12.76
CA ILE A 89 4.15 -3.96 -11.32
C ILE A 89 4.81 -2.66 -10.85
N ARG A 90 6.00 -2.30 -11.35
CA ARG A 90 6.72 -1.09 -10.94
C ARG A 90 5.95 0.18 -11.31
N ARG A 91 5.54 0.31 -12.58
CA ARG A 91 4.78 1.46 -13.07
C ARG A 91 3.36 1.51 -12.52
N ALA A 92 2.73 0.35 -12.30
CA ALA A 92 1.42 0.28 -11.66
C ALA A 92 1.49 0.73 -10.18
N THR A 93 2.58 0.42 -9.46
CA THR A 93 2.83 0.93 -8.12
C THR A 93 2.97 2.45 -8.13
N ALA A 94 3.82 2.99 -9.01
CA ALA A 94 3.98 4.43 -9.18
C ALA A 94 2.65 5.13 -9.51
N LEU A 95 1.81 4.54 -10.35
CA LEU A 95 0.47 5.06 -10.67
C LEU A 95 -0.45 5.07 -9.45
N ALA A 96 -0.42 4.03 -8.60
CA ALA A 96 -1.20 4.00 -7.37
C ALA A 96 -0.75 5.09 -6.39
N MET A 97 0.56 5.27 -6.21
CA MET A 97 1.14 6.34 -5.38
C MET A 97 0.80 7.73 -5.94
N HIS A 98 0.97 7.94 -7.24
CA HIS A 98 0.58 9.18 -7.93
C HIS A 98 -0.88 9.54 -7.65
N ARG A 99 -1.79 8.57 -7.78
CA ARG A 99 -3.21 8.75 -7.51
C ARG A 99 -3.50 9.09 -6.05
N ALA A 100 -2.76 8.50 -5.11
CA ALA A 100 -2.88 8.84 -3.70
C ALA A 100 -2.46 10.30 -3.46
N LEU A 101 -1.29 10.71 -3.94
CA LEU A 101 -0.80 12.09 -3.80
C LEU A 101 -1.71 13.13 -4.43
N THR A 102 -2.20 12.88 -5.65
CA THR A 102 -3.11 13.78 -6.37
C THR A 102 -4.46 13.96 -5.66
N ARG A 103 -4.89 12.96 -4.88
CA ARG A 103 -6.16 13.00 -4.13
C ARG A 103 -6.07 13.66 -2.76
N LEU A 104 -4.88 14.03 -2.30
CA LEU A 104 -4.76 14.79 -1.05
C LEU A 104 -5.53 16.11 -1.15
N ALA A 105 -6.30 16.43 -0.12
CA ALA A 105 -7.09 17.66 -0.07
C ALA A 105 -6.22 18.93 -0.12
N ARG A 106 -4.97 18.82 0.36
CA ARG A 106 -3.94 19.85 0.25
C ARG A 106 -2.64 19.19 -0.17
N ALA A 107 -1.92 19.78 -1.10
CA ALA A 107 -0.61 19.31 -1.53
C ALA A 107 0.37 19.26 -0.35
N ALA A 108 1.22 18.27 -0.32
CA ALA A 108 2.36 18.20 0.59
C ALA A 108 3.49 19.12 0.09
N ASP A 109 4.29 19.65 1.02
CA ASP A 109 5.48 20.43 0.68
C ASP A 109 6.68 19.50 0.39
N VAL A 110 6.70 18.33 1.04
CA VAL A 110 7.67 17.25 0.84
C VAL A 110 6.96 15.91 0.80
N VAL A 111 7.43 15.01 -0.07
CA VAL A 111 6.97 13.63 -0.17
C VAL A 111 8.11 12.69 0.22
N VAL A 112 7.87 11.78 1.15
CA VAL A 112 8.78 10.69 1.55
C VAL A 112 8.16 9.37 1.16
N VAL A 113 8.86 8.59 0.34
CA VAL A 113 8.38 7.29 -0.18
C VAL A 113 9.14 6.16 0.51
N ASP A 114 8.45 5.08 0.85
CA ASP A 114 9.11 3.86 1.34
C ASP A 114 9.98 3.23 0.24
N GLY A 115 11.16 2.73 0.65
CA GLY A 115 12.06 1.98 -0.20
C GLY A 115 12.95 2.84 -1.10
N LEU A 116 13.04 2.50 -2.37
CA LEU A 116 13.88 3.17 -3.36
C LEU A 116 13.12 4.26 -4.11
N ALA A 117 13.87 5.18 -4.73
CA ALA A 117 13.30 6.24 -5.56
C ALA A 117 12.40 5.67 -6.68
N VAL A 118 11.30 6.34 -6.93
CA VAL A 118 10.27 5.98 -7.91
C VAL A 118 10.22 7.04 -9.01
N PRO A 119 11.09 6.98 -10.03
CA PRO A 119 11.19 8.00 -11.07
C PRO A 119 9.87 8.27 -11.81
N GLU A 120 9.02 7.26 -11.89
CA GLU A 120 7.71 7.34 -12.57
C GLU A 120 6.60 7.96 -11.70
N LEU A 121 6.90 8.37 -10.47
CA LEU A 121 5.91 8.92 -9.54
C LEU A 121 5.29 10.25 -10.02
N GLY A 122 6.09 11.05 -10.75
CA GLY A 122 5.64 12.36 -11.24
C GLY A 122 5.56 13.44 -10.15
N PHE A 123 6.14 13.19 -8.98
CA PHE A 123 6.32 14.13 -7.87
C PHE A 123 7.77 14.10 -7.39
N PRO A 124 8.38 15.25 -7.10
CA PRO A 124 9.65 15.29 -6.36
C PRO A 124 9.46 14.57 -5.01
N HIS A 125 10.37 13.68 -4.66
CA HIS A 125 10.29 12.92 -3.42
C HIS A 125 11.66 12.48 -2.92
N ASP A 126 11.75 12.30 -1.62
CA ASP A 126 12.84 11.62 -0.96
C ASP A 126 12.48 10.14 -0.77
N ALA A 127 13.41 9.25 -1.03
CA ALA A 127 13.25 7.81 -0.83
C ALA A 127 13.90 7.40 0.49
N LEU A 128 13.20 6.63 1.30
CA LEU A 128 13.69 6.18 2.59
C LEU A 128 13.56 4.65 2.69
N VAL A 129 14.70 3.97 2.62
CA VAL A 129 14.74 2.51 2.80
C VAL A 129 14.28 2.13 4.21
N ASP A 130 13.36 1.18 4.33
CA ASP A 130 12.65 0.82 5.55
C ASP A 130 11.94 2.03 6.18
N GLY A 131 11.33 2.86 5.34
CA GLY A 131 10.64 4.08 5.76
C GLY A 131 9.46 3.80 6.68
N ASP A 132 8.77 2.67 6.49
CA ASP A 132 7.69 2.19 7.35
C ASP A 132 8.14 1.85 8.79
N ALA A 133 9.44 1.61 8.99
CA ALA A 133 10.05 1.41 10.31
C ALA A 133 10.74 2.67 10.88
N LYS A 134 10.91 3.75 10.10
CA LYS A 134 11.73 4.94 10.47
C LYS A 134 10.94 6.25 10.47
N CYS A 135 9.99 6.42 9.56
CA CYS A 135 9.22 7.63 9.33
C CYS A 135 7.76 7.40 9.72
N TYR A 136 7.24 8.21 10.62
CA TYR A 136 5.88 8.06 11.15
C TYR A 136 4.82 8.20 10.06
N ALA A 137 4.96 9.17 9.16
CA ALA A 137 4.02 9.39 8.06
C ALA A 137 3.99 8.19 7.10
N VAL A 138 5.16 7.59 6.80
CA VAL A 138 5.28 6.39 5.95
C VAL A 138 4.66 5.18 6.64
N ALA A 139 4.91 4.98 7.95
CA ALA A 139 4.27 3.91 8.73
C ALA A 139 2.74 4.02 8.73
N CYS A 140 2.21 5.23 8.89
CA CYS A 140 0.76 5.48 8.79
C CYS A 140 0.22 5.14 7.39
N ALA A 141 0.95 5.50 6.33
CA ALA A 141 0.58 5.14 4.96
C ALA A 141 0.61 3.62 4.73
N SER A 142 1.63 2.92 5.24
CA SER A 142 1.73 1.46 5.22
C SER A 142 0.51 0.78 5.86
N ILE A 143 0.14 1.22 7.06
CA ILE A 143 -1.05 0.73 7.78
C ILE A 143 -2.32 0.92 6.94
N LEU A 144 -2.52 2.10 6.35
CA LEU A 144 -3.71 2.37 5.53
C LEU A 144 -3.72 1.54 4.26
N ALA A 145 -2.64 1.52 3.49
CA ALA A 145 -2.53 0.77 2.25
C ALA A 145 -2.81 -0.73 2.49
N LYS A 146 -2.18 -1.30 3.52
CA LYS A 146 -2.36 -2.71 3.90
C LYS A 146 -3.77 -3.00 4.36
N THR A 147 -4.38 -2.15 5.20
CA THR A 147 -5.74 -2.34 5.72
C THR A 147 -6.78 -2.28 4.60
N VAL A 148 -6.69 -1.29 3.73
CA VAL A 148 -7.61 -1.14 2.59
C VAL A 148 -7.51 -2.33 1.66
N ARG A 149 -6.26 -2.76 1.34
CA ARG A 149 -6.06 -3.91 0.47
C ARG A 149 -6.59 -5.22 1.07
N ASP A 150 -6.30 -5.49 2.35
CA ASP A 150 -6.75 -6.72 3.01
C ASP A 150 -8.28 -6.80 3.09
N ARG A 151 -8.97 -5.67 3.35
CA ARG A 151 -10.45 -5.59 3.30
C ARG A 151 -10.99 -5.92 1.91
N LEU A 152 -10.38 -5.36 0.87
CA LEU A 152 -10.77 -5.62 -0.51
C LEU A 152 -10.54 -7.08 -0.90
N MET A 153 -9.39 -7.65 -0.55
CA MET A 153 -9.10 -9.07 -0.83
C MET A 153 -10.02 -10.00 -0.05
N GLY A 154 -10.40 -9.66 1.18
CA GLY A 154 -11.42 -10.38 1.95
C GLY A 154 -12.80 -10.34 1.29
N ALA A 155 -13.21 -9.20 0.73
CA ALA A 155 -14.46 -9.10 -0.02
C ALA A 155 -14.43 -9.94 -1.31
N LEU A 156 -13.30 -9.93 -2.03
CA LEU A 156 -13.10 -10.77 -3.20
C LEU A 156 -13.04 -12.26 -2.83
N GLY A 157 -12.43 -12.62 -1.68
CA GLY A 157 -12.38 -14.00 -1.18
C GLY A 157 -13.76 -14.60 -0.96
N ARG A 158 -14.71 -13.83 -0.43
CA ARG A 158 -16.12 -14.29 -0.31
C ARG A 158 -16.78 -14.56 -1.65
N ARG A 159 -16.41 -13.83 -2.71
CA ARG A 159 -16.94 -14.03 -4.07
C ARG A 159 -16.24 -15.18 -4.82
N TYR A 160 -15.00 -15.46 -4.47
CA TYR A 160 -14.14 -16.46 -5.10
C TYR A 160 -13.50 -17.36 -4.01
N PRO A 161 -14.31 -18.17 -3.29
CA PRO A 161 -13.88 -18.89 -2.10
C PRO A 161 -12.80 -19.94 -2.36
N ASP A 162 -12.72 -20.49 -3.56
CA ASP A 162 -11.71 -21.49 -3.93
C ASP A 162 -10.28 -21.01 -3.68
N PHE A 163 -10.00 -19.72 -3.81
CA PHE A 163 -8.65 -19.14 -3.75
C PHE A 163 -8.21 -18.73 -2.35
N ALA A 164 -9.08 -18.79 -1.35
CA ALA A 164 -8.82 -18.42 0.06
C ALA A 164 -8.19 -17.02 0.23
N TRP A 165 -8.60 -16.03 -0.58
CA TRP A 165 -8.01 -14.68 -0.59
C TRP A 165 -8.24 -13.90 0.70
N GLU A 166 -9.22 -14.24 1.51
CA GLU A 166 -9.44 -13.71 2.85
C GLU A 166 -8.28 -14.04 3.82
N HIS A 167 -7.56 -15.15 3.56
CA HIS A 167 -6.43 -15.60 4.36
C HIS A 167 -5.09 -15.25 3.73
N ASN A 168 -4.94 -15.48 2.42
CA ASN A 168 -3.67 -15.31 1.73
C ASN A 168 -3.51 -13.97 1.01
N ALA A 169 -4.51 -13.10 1.03
CA ALA A 169 -4.51 -11.79 0.39
C ALA A 169 -4.03 -11.81 -1.09
N GLY A 170 -4.27 -12.90 -1.80
CA GLY A 170 -3.89 -13.11 -3.19
C GLY A 170 -2.46 -13.60 -3.42
N TYR A 171 -1.70 -13.90 -2.37
CA TYR A 171 -0.37 -14.52 -2.50
C TYR A 171 -0.48 -15.98 -2.96
N GLY A 172 0.55 -16.45 -3.65
CA GLY A 172 0.63 -17.78 -4.25
C GLY A 172 0.89 -18.90 -3.24
N THR A 173 -0.02 -19.08 -2.27
CA THR A 173 -0.01 -20.22 -1.35
C THR A 173 -0.36 -21.52 -2.07
N ALA A 174 -0.10 -22.67 -1.44
CA ALA A 174 -0.45 -23.98 -2.00
C ALA A 174 -1.94 -24.07 -2.35
N VAL A 175 -2.83 -23.56 -1.48
CA VAL A 175 -4.29 -23.52 -1.73
C VAL A 175 -4.62 -22.66 -2.95
N HIS A 176 -4.01 -21.48 -3.06
CA HIS A 176 -4.24 -20.57 -4.20
C HIS A 176 -3.76 -21.22 -5.52
N ARG A 177 -2.60 -21.88 -5.50
CA ARG A 177 -2.06 -22.59 -6.66
C ARG A 177 -2.96 -23.72 -7.11
N ALA A 178 -3.35 -24.61 -6.19
CA ALA A 178 -4.23 -25.75 -6.48
C ALA A 178 -5.58 -25.28 -7.00
N ALA A 179 -6.15 -24.22 -6.46
CA ALA A 179 -7.37 -23.61 -6.97
C ALA A 179 -7.18 -23.07 -8.39
N LEU A 180 -6.07 -22.38 -8.65
CA LEU A 180 -5.77 -21.83 -9.97
C LEU A 180 -5.64 -22.94 -11.04
N GLU A 181 -5.02 -24.07 -10.69
CA GLU A 181 -4.92 -25.26 -11.56
C GLU A 181 -6.27 -25.91 -11.82
N ARG A 182 -7.13 -25.99 -10.80
CA ARG A 182 -8.44 -26.66 -10.88
C ARG A 182 -9.51 -25.85 -11.59
N VAL A 183 -9.64 -24.55 -11.27
CA VAL A 183 -10.76 -23.70 -11.74
C VAL A 183 -10.31 -22.58 -12.69
N GLY A 184 -9.02 -22.45 -12.93
CA GLY A 184 -8.46 -21.42 -13.79
C GLY A 184 -8.46 -20.01 -13.20
N PRO A 185 -7.91 -19.04 -13.91
CA PRO A 185 -7.78 -17.66 -13.43
C PRO A 185 -9.07 -16.85 -13.56
N THR A 186 -9.40 -16.09 -12.54
CA THR A 186 -10.48 -15.10 -12.52
C THR A 186 -10.03 -13.78 -13.18
N PRO A 187 -10.94 -12.81 -13.41
CA PRO A 187 -10.59 -11.46 -13.86
C PRO A 187 -9.71 -10.66 -12.87
N HIS A 188 -9.56 -11.15 -11.63
CA HIS A 188 -8.75 -10.53 -10.60
C HIS A 188 -7.33 -11.09 -10.50
N HIS A 189 -6.97 -12.10 -11.30
CA HIS A 189 -5.60 -12.61 -11.40
C HIS A 189 -4.77 -11.76 -12.37
N ARG A 190 -3.51 -11.56 -12.01
CA ARG A 190 -2.53 -10.82 -12.81
C ARG A 190 -1.95 -11.73 -13.88
N ARG A 191 -2.46 -11.58 -15.08
CA ARG A 191 -2.11 -12.45 -16.21
C ARG A 191 -0.69 -12.28 -16.73
N SER A 192 0.00 -11.21 -16.35
CA SER A 192 1.41 -10.97 -16.63
C SER A 192 2.36 -11.66 -15.64
N PHE A 193 1.85 -12.21 -14.52
CA PHE A 193 2.67 -12.90 -13.53
C PHE A 193 2.89 -14.35 -13.93
N THR A 194 4.16 -14.78 -13.96
CA THR A 194 4.59 -16.12 -14.46
C THR A 194 3.73 -17.29 -13.93
N PRO A 195 3.43 -17.40 -12.61
CA PRO A 195 2.63 -18.52 -12.12
C PRO A 195 1.21 -18.56 -12.69
N VAL A 196 0.62 -17.40 -13.01
CA VAL A 196 -0.74 -17.31 -13.60
C VAL A 196 -0.68 -17.62 -15.11
N VAL A 197 0.40 -17.23 -15.79
CA VAL A 197 0.62 -17.56 -17.22
C VAL A 197 0.78 -19.05 -17.40
N GLN A 198 1.56 -19.72 -16.56
CA GLN A 198 1.87 -21.15 -16.69
C GLN A 198 0.63 -22.05 -16.64
N VAL A 199 -0.33 -21.73 -15.76
CA VAL A 199 -1.59 -22.49 -15.66
C VAL A 199 -2.46 -22.39 -16.93
N ARG A 200 -2.30 -21.35 -17.76
CA ARG A 200 -3.04 -21.19 -19.02
C ARG A 200 -2.44 -22.00 -20.18
N LEU A 201 -1.25 -22.53 -20.00
CA LEU A 201 -0.54 -23.30 -21.02
C LEU A 201 -0.69 -24.82 -20.86
N LEU A 202 -1.36 -25.25 -19.78
CA LEU A 202 -1.75 -26.62 -19.48
C LEU A 202 -3.23 -26.85 -19.85
#